data_b93c82e8a11e40c800aeedb205241632
#
_entry.id   b93c82e8a11e40c800aeedb205241632
#
_cell.length_a   1.000
_cell.length_b   1.000
_cell.length_c   1.000
_cell.angle_alpha   90.00
_cell.angle_beta   90.00
_cell.angle_gamma   90.00
#
_symmetry.space_group_name_H-M   'P 1'
#
loop_
_entity.id
_entity.type
_entity.pdbx_description
1 polymer ?
#
loop_
_entity_poly.entity_id
_entity_poly.type
_entity_poly.pdbx_seq_one_letter_code
_entity_poly.pdbx_strand_id
1 'polypeptide(L)'
;AVVSMYFFMFLSLYYAIGIFFSVLAAWLTVKYPKNIIADIAAVLMAACSLGVYQAYFPDTVCILLMVVILKAGFGGVKEKTQWKEFFLMVVRFLVVMAAGIVVYFLINKAVLAVTHIQLTSYQGGDTMGKITFTQLIDAVKQCYTSFFDLGYSDVMGINYNRTIKRLIKVMWLLFA
;
A
#
# COMPACT_ATOMS: atom_id res chain seq x y z
N ALA A 1 -15.37 5.89 15.04
CA ALA A 1 -14.39 4.80 14.86
C ALA A 1 -14.89 3.47 15.39
N VAL A 2 -15.32 3.38 16.68
CA VAL A 2 -15.76 2.10 17.30
C VAL A 2 -16.99 1.53 16.59
N VAL A 3 -17.96 2.35 16.23
CA VAL A 3 -19.20 1.89 15.56
C VAL A 3 -18.92 1.33 14.17
N SER A 4 -18.01 1.93 13.41
CA SER A 4 -17.61 1.39 12.10
C SER A 4 -16.85 0.07 12.20
N MET A 5 -16.08 -0.18 13.26
CA MET A 5 -15.45 -1.48 13.51
C MET A 5 -16.48 -2.60 13.68
N TYR A 6 -17.58 -2.36 14.38
CA TYR A 6 -18.64 -3.36 14.55
C TYR A 6 -19.36 -3.68 13.23
N PHE A 7 -19.57 -2.70 12.35
CA PHE A 7 -20.19 -2.93 11.04
C PHE A 7 -19.35 -3.82 10.12
N PHE A 8 -18.01 -3.82 10.29
CA PHE A 8 -17.08 -4.62 9.48
C PHE A 8 -16.53 -5.84 10.22
N MET A 9 -17.09 -6.21 11.36
CA MET A 9 -16.60 -7.33 12.18
C MET A 9 -16.60 -8.67 11.43
N PHE A 10 -17.54 -8.89 10.52
CA PHE A 10 -17.59 -10.07 9.65
C PHE A 10 -16.48 -10.10 8.60
N LEU A 11 -15.86 -8.96 8.28
CA LEU A 11 -14.71 -8.85 7.38
C LEU A 11 -13.37 -8.87 8.12
N SER A 12 -13.35 -8.88 9.45
CA SER A 12 -12.14 -8.77 10.26
C SER A 12 -11.12 -9.88 9.96
N LEU A 13 -11.60 -11.11 9.70
CA LEU A 13 -10.76 -12.24 9.33
C LEU A 13 -10.06 -12.01 7.97
N TYR A 14 -10.79 -11.52 6.97
CA TYR A 14 -10.22 -11.22 5.66
C TYR A 14 -9.18 -10.10 5.75
N TYR A 15 -9.44 -9.09 6.55
CA TYR A 15 -8.50 -8.01 6.80
C TYR A 15 -7.24 -8.50 7.50
N ALA A 16 -7.36 -9.36 8.52
CA ALA A 16 -6.23 -9.97 9.19
C ALA A 16 -5.37 -10.81 8.22
N ILE A 17 -6.00 -11.58 7.34
CA ILE A 17 -5.31 -12.37 6.31
C ILE A 17 -4.59 -11.46 5.31
N GLY A 18 -5.22 -10.37 4.86
CA GLY A 18 -4.62 -9.40 3.96
C GLY A 18 -3.36 -8.74 4.55
N ILE A 19 -3.44 -8.29 5.80
CA ILE A 19 -2.30 -7.74 6.56
C ILE A 19 -1.21 -8.82 6.75
N PHE A 20 -1.58 -10.04 7.11
CA PHE A 20 -0.63 -11.13 7.27
C PHE A 20 0.17 -11.38 6.00
N PHE A 21 -0.48 -11.46 4.84
CA PHE A 21 0.20 -11.63 3.55
C PHE A 21 1.11 -10.43 3.22
N SER A 22 0.67 -9.22 3.52
CA SER A 22 1.45 -8.00 3.34
C SER A 22 2.76 -8.03 4.15
N VAL A 23 2.67 -8.32 5.44
CA VAL A 23 3.83 -8.40 6.35
C VAL A 23 4.73 -9.56 5.96
N LEU A 24 4.16 -10.72 5.60
CA LEU A 24 4.92 -11.90 5.19
C LEU A 24 5.69 -11.65 3.89
N ALA A 25 5.11 -10.95 2.91
CA ALA A 25 5.79 -10.55 1.69
C ALA A 25 7.02 -9.67 1.98
N ALA A 26 6.86 -8.65 2.82
CA ALA A 26 7.96 -7.79 3.24
C ALA A 26 9.03 -8.58 4.01
N TRP A 27 8.64 -9.43 4.95
CA TRP A 27 9.55 -10.25 5.74
C TRP A 27 10.38 -11.21 4.89
N LEU A 28 9.76 -11.93 3.95
CA LEU A 28 10.46 -12.83 3.02
C LEU A 28 11.50 -12.07 2.19
N THR A 29 11.10 -10.92 1.65
CA THR A 29 11.98 -10.08 0.84
C THR A 29 13.19 -9.57 1.64
N VAL A 30 13.01 -9.21 2.91
CA VAL A 30 14.09 -8.66 3.75
C VAL A 30 15.00 -9.76 4.28
N LYS A 31 14.41 -10.87 4.77
CA LYS A 31 15.16 -11.92 5.47
C LYS A 31 16.03 -12.77 4.55
N TYR A 32 15.62 -12.97 3.29
CA TYR A 32 16.31 -13.85 2.35
C TYR A 32 16.81 -13.10 1.11
N PRO A 33 17.84 -12.24 1.24
CA PRO A 33 18.23 -11.29 0.18
C PRO A 33 18.82 -11.92 -1.10
N LYS A 34 19.17 -13.20 -1.10
CA LYS A 34 19.77 -13.89 -2.25
C LYS A 34 19.01 -15.15 -2.66
N ASN A 35 17.78 -15.34 -2.15
CA ASN A 35 17.01 -16.54 -2.39
C ASN A 35 15.83 -16.24 -3.33
N ILE A 36 15.93 -16.71 -4.57
CA ILE A 36 14.90 -16.51 -5.59
C ILE A 36 13.56 -17.17 -5.22
N ILE A 37 13.60 -18.28 -4.49
CA ILE A 37 12.35 -18.96 -4.03
C ILE A 37 11.62 -18.06 -3.03
N ALA A 38 12.36 -17.39 -2.15
CA ALA A 38 11.78 -16.42 -1.22
C ALA A 38 11.21 -15.20 -1.96
N ASP A 39 11.85 -14.75 -3.04
CA ASP A 39 11.33 -13.67 -3.87
C ASP A 39 10.04 -14.06 -4.59
N ILE A 40 9.98 -15.26 -5.16
CA ILE A 40 8.76 -15.79 -5.78
C ILE A 40 7.64 -15.89 -4.73
N ALA A 41 7.94 -16.44 -3.55
CA ALA A 41 6.96 -16.50 -2.46
C ALA A 41 6.49 -15.11 -2.02
N ALA A 42 7.39 -14.14 -1.91
CA ALA A 42 7.07 -12.75 -1.57
C ALA A 42 6.16 -12.10 -2.62
N VAL A 43 6.43 -12.33 -3.92
CA VAL A 43 5.59 -11.87 -5.04
C VAL A 43 4.18 -12.46 -4.93
N LEU A 44 4.07 -13.77 -4.66
CA LEU A 44 2.76 -14.42 -4.48
C LEU A 44 2.00 -13.88 -3.27
N MET A 45 2.68 -13.68 -2.13
CA MET A 45 2.07 -13.11 -0.93
C MET A 45 1.61 -11.66 -1.16
N ALA A 46 2.40 -10.84 -1.86
CA ALA A 46 2.01 -9.50 -2.25
C ALA A 46 0.79 -9.49 -3.19
N ALA A 47 0.75 -10.40 -4.16
CA ALA A 47 -0.40 -10.56 -5.05
C ALA A 47 -1.65 -11.03 -4.29
N CYS A 48 -1.53 -11.95 -3.33
CA CYS A 48 -2.63 -12.38 -2.46
C CYS A 48 -3.14 -11.23 -1.58
N SER A 49 -2.24 -10.43 -1.00
CA SER A 49 -2.62 -9.25 -0.22
C SER A 49 -3.45 -8.25 -1.04
N LEU A 50 -3.01 -7.96 -2.28
CA LEU A 50 -3.77 -7.15 -3.24
C LEU A 50 -5.15 -7.74 -3.56
N GLY A 51 -5.23 -9.08 -3.70
CA GLY A 51 -6.47 -9.79 -4.01
C GLY A 51 -7.49 -9.78 -2.87
N VAL A 52 -7.02 -9.78 -1.63
CA VAL A 52 -7.88 -9.68 -0.44
C VAL A 52 -8.40 -8.27 -0.27
N TYR A 53 -7.50 -7.28 -0.24
CA TYR A 53 -7.86 -5.87 -0.16
C TYR A 53 -6.68 -4.99 -0.58
N GLN A 54 -6.90 -4.20 -1.61
CA GLN A 54 -5.85 -3.39 -2.26
C GLN A 54 -5.14 -2.41 -1.32
N ALA A 55 -5.83 -1.96 -0.25
CA ALA A 55 -5.28 -1.04 0.73
C ALA A 55 -4.14 -1.62 1.58
N TYR A 56 -3.96 -2.96 1.61
CA TYR A 56 -2.86 -3.57 2.39
C TYR A 56 -1.55 -3.71 1.63
N PHE A 57 -1.56 -3.56 0.31
CA PHE A 57 -0.33 -3.53 -0.46
C PHE A 57 0.60 -2.36 -0.08
N PRO A 58 0.11 -1.14 0.15
CA PRO A 58 0.90 -0.06 0.73
C PRO A 58 1.60 -0.41 2.03
N ASP A 59 1.05 -1.30 2.88
CA ASP A 59 1.71 -1.71 4.13
C ASP A 59 3.04 -2.43 3.83
N THR A 60 3.07 -3.32 2.82
CA THR A 60 4.32 -3.95 2.37
C THR A 60 5.33 -2.89 1.91
N VAL A 61 4.88 -1.91 1.12
CA VAL A 61 5.73 -0.82 0.63
C VAL A 61 6.28 0.01 1.80
N CYS A 62 5.46 0.35 2.78
CA CYS A 62 5.87 1.11 3.97
C CYS A 62 6.92 0.35 4.79
N ILE A 63 6.75 -0.96 5.00
CA ILE A 63 7.72 -1.78 5.72
C ILE A 63 9.06 -1.82 4.97
N LEU A 64 9.03 -2.02 3.65
CA LEU A 64 10.24 -2.04 2.83
C LEU A 64 10.93 -0.67 2.81
N LEU A 65 10.19 0.43 2.71
CA LEU A 65 10.71 1.79 2.82
C LEU A 65 11.34 2.05 4.18
N MET A 66 10.70 1.60 5.27
CA MET A 66 11.26 1.70 6.61
C MET A 66 12.61 0.99 6.70
N VAL A 67 12.75 -0.21 6.12
CA VAL A 67 14.03 -0.93 6.05
C VAL A 67 15.08 -0.14 5.26
N VAL A 68 14.68 0.47 4.14
CA VAL A 68 15.57 1.34 3.34
C VAL A 68 16.05 2.53 4.16
N ILE A 69 15.15 3.23 4.85
CA ILE A 69 15.49 4.40 5.69
C ILE A 69 16.41 4.00 6.84
N LEU A 70 16.10 2.90 7.53
CA LEU A 70 16.92 2.40 8.64
C LEU A 70 18.33 2.03 8.17
N LYS A 71 18.46 1.35 7.03
CA LYS A 71 19.78 1.00 6.48
C LYS A 71 20.56 2.22 5.96
N ALA A 72 19.87 3.19 5.36
CA ALA A 72 20.50 4.43 4.91
C ALA A 72 20.98 5.31 6.08
N GLY A 73 20.15 5.46 7.11
CA GLY A 73 20.42 6.35 8.25
C GLY A 73 21.32 5.73 9.31
N PHE A 74 21.09 4.46 9.68
CA PHE A 74 21.78 3.82 10.78
C PHE A 74 22.74 2.70 10.37
N GLY A 75 22.63 2.20 9.12
CA GLY A 75 23.42 1.08 8.61
C GLY A 75 24.90 1.42 8.27
N GLY A 76 25.30 2.67 8.43
CA GLY A 76 26.70 3.10 8.26
C GLY A 76 27.25 2.87 6.84
N VAL A 77 26.42 3.07 5.80
CA VAL A 77 26.85 2.96 4.39
C VAL A 77 27.94 4.00 4.10
N LYS A 78 29.19 3.64 4.34
CA LYS A 78 30.37 4.53 4.19
C LYS A 78 31.22 4.20 2.98
N GLU A 79 31.27 2.93 2.57
CA GLU A 79 32.11 2.46 1.49
C GLU A 79 31.34 2.34 0.16
N LYS A 80 32.03 2.55 -0.95
CA LYS A 80 31.45 2.47 -2.31
C LYS A 80 30.79 1.11 -2.61
N THR A 81 31.35 0.03 -2.06
CA THR A 81 30.81 -1.34 -2.20
C THR A 81 29.47 -1.48 -1.48
N GLN A 82 29.33 -0.89 -0.30
CA GLN A 82 28.10 -0.91 0.49
C GLN A 82 26.98 -0.12 -0.20
N TRP A 83 27.28 0.97 -0.89
CA TRP A 83 26.32 1.72 -1.71
C TRP A 83 25.79 0.88 -2.87
N LYS A 84 26.63 0.08 -3.51
CA LYS A 84 26.19 -0.82 -4.57
C LYS A 84 25.22 -1.88 -4.05
N GLU A 85 25.55 -2.52 -2.93
CA GLU A 85 24.67 -3.52 -2.31
C GLU A 85 23.34 -2.90 -1.82
N PHE A 86 23.41 -1.72 -1.26
CA PHE A 86 22.22 -0.96 -0.85
C PHE A 86 21.32 -0.65 -2.06
N PHE A 87 21.88 -0.16 -3.14
CA PHE A 87 21.12 0.12 -4.36
C PHE A 87 20.50 -1.13 -4.96
N LEU A 88 21.24 -2.25 -5.02
CA LEU A 88 20.71 -3.54 -5.49
C LEU A 88 19.55 -4.03 -4.62
N MET A 89 19.62 -3.82 -3.32
CA MET A 89 18.53 -4.13 -2.39
C MET A 89 17.27 -3.30 -2.72
N VAL A 90 17.41 -2.00 -2.94
CA VAL A 90 16.28 -1.12 -3.30
C VAL A 90 15.65 -1.55 -4.64
N VAL A 91 16.48 -1.79 -5.65
CA VAL A 91 16.01 -2.28 -6.96
C VAL A 91 15.25 -3.61 -6.82
N ARG A 92 15.78 -4.55 -6.02
CA ARG A 92 15.10 -5.82 -5.75
C ARG A 92 13.75 -5.61 -5.10
N PHE A 93 13.62 -4.70 -4.13
CA PHE A 93 12.35 -4.38 -3.51
C PHE A 93 11.34 -3.87 -4.55
N LEU A 94 11.76 -2.96 -5.41
CA LEU A 94 10.92 -2.44 -6.49
C LEU A 94 10.50 -3.55 -7.47
N VAL A 95 11.42 -4.45 -7.83
CA VAL A 95 11.11 -5.57 -8.73
C VAL A 95 10.10 -6.52 -8.11
N VAL A 96 10.27 -6.91 -6.84
CA VAL A 96 9.32 -7.80 -6.14
C VAL A 96 7.94 -7.15 -6.06
N MET A 97 7.86 -5.86 -5.74
CA MET A 97 6.59 -5.14 -5.66
C MET A 97 5.92 -5.02 -7.04
N ALA A 98 6.66 -4.65 -8.07
CA ALA A 98 6.14 -4.57 -9.43
C ALA A 98 5.66 -5.94 -9.93
N ALA A 99 6.44 -7.01 -9.69
CA ALA A 99 6.05 -8.37 -10.03
C ALA A 99 4.77 -8.81 -9.30
N GLY A 100 4.60 -8.45 -8.02
CA GLY A 100 3.38 -8.71 -7.25
C GLY A 100 2.15 -8.08 -7.88
N ILE A 101 2.26 -6.83 -8.33
CA ILE A 101 1.16 -6.14 -9.05
C ILE A 101 0.86 -6.86 -10.36
N VAL A 102 1.86 -7.21 -11.15
CA VAL A 102 1.68 -7.91 -12.45
C VAL A 102 1.00 -9.26 -12.23
N VAL A 103 1.47 -10.06 -11.27
CA VAL A 103 0.88 -11.37 -10.94
C VAL A 103 -0.57 -11.21 -10.48
N TYR A 104 -0.87 -10.23 -9.64
CA TYR A 104 -2.24 -9.92 -9.25
C TYR A 104 -3.14 -9.65 -10.46
N PHE A 105 -2.72 -8.77 -11.39
CA PHE A 105 -3.50 -8.47 -12.58
C PHE A 105 -3.70 -9.70 -13.49
N LEU A 106 -2.68 -10.55 -13.62
CA LEU A 106 -2.78 -11.79 -14.40
C LEU A 106 -3.79 -12.75 -13.77
N ILE A 107 -3.73 -12.97 -12.46
CA ILE A 107 -4.68 -13.80 -11.72
C ILE A 107 -6.09 -13.24 -11.83
N ASN A 108 -6.26 -11.94 -11.60
CA ASN A 108 -7.56 -11.29 -11.69
C ASN A 108 -8.17 -11.44 -13.09
N LYS A 109 -7.38 -11.20 -14.13
CA LYS A 109 -7.81 -11.40 -15.52
C LYS A 109 -8.20 -12.85 -15.82
N ALA A 110 -7.42 -13.81 -15.32
CA ALA A 110 -7.72 -15.25 -15.49
C ALA A 110 -9.02 -15.64 -14.78
N VAL A 111 -9.22 -15.18 -13.53
CA VAL A 111 -10.45 -15.43 -12.76
C VAL A 111 -11.67 -14.84 -13.47
N LEU A 112 -11.61 -13.60 -13.93
CA LEU A 112 -12.70 -12.96 -14.65
C LEU A 112 -13.04 -13.69 -15.97
N ALA A 113 -12.02 -14.19 -16.67
CA ALA A 113 -12.23 -14.95 -17.91
C ALA A 113 -12.92 -16.30 -17.65
N VAL A 114 -12.57 -16.98 -16.56
CA VAL A 114 -13.16 -18.30 -16.20
C VAL A 114 -14.56 -18.15 -15.61
N THR A 115 -14.77 -17.13 -14.77
CA THR A 115 -16.05 -16.94 -14.07
C THR A 115 -17.09 -16.17 -14.88
N HIS A 116 -16.68 -15.52 -15.99
CA HIS A 116 -17.51 -14.64 -16.80
C HIS A 116 -18.19 -13.50 -16.02
N ILE A 117 -17.67 -13.16 -14.84
CA ILE A 117 -18.18 -12.07 -14.01
C ILE A 117 -17.60 -10.74 -14.49
N GLN A 118 -18.45 -9.73 -14.63
CA GLN A 118 -18.00 -8.37 -14.92
C GLN A 118 -17.59 -7.66 -13.64
N LEU A 119 -16.51 -6.86 -13.70
CA LEU A 119 -16.10 -6.01 -12.60
C LEU A 119 -17.18 -4.97 -12.33
N THR A 120 -17.53 -4.79 -11.06
CA THR A 120 -18.48 -3.75 -10.66
C THR A 120 -17.78 -2.39 -10.68
N SER A 121 -18.55 -1.33 -10.97
CA SER A 121 -18.08 0.06 -10.86
C SER A 121 -17.87 0.52 -9.41
N TYR A 122 -18.20 -0.34 -8.44
CA TYR A 122 -18.04 -0.02 -7.02
C TYR A 122 -16.57 0.30 -6.71
N GLN A 123 -16.34 1.48 -6.16
CA GLN A 123 -15.00 2.02 -5.82
C GLN A 123 -13.99 2.03 -7.01
N GLY A 124 -14.48 2.11 -8.24
CA GLY A 124 -13.63 2.19 -9.42
C GLY A 124 -12.99 0.87 -9.85
N GLY A 125 -13.54 -0.27 -9.42
CA GLY A 125 -13.00 -1.60 -9.78
C GLY A 125 -12.94 -1.86 -11.29
N ASP A 126 -13.87 -1.31 -12.05
CA ASP A 126 -13.96 -1.40 -13.52
C ASP A 126 -12.94 -0.52 -14.26
N THR A 127 -12.42 0.51 -13.60
CA THR A 127 -11.41 1.45 -14.14
C THR A 127 -9.99 1.11 -13.73
N MET A 128 -9.81 0.06 -12.92
CA MET A 128 -8.52 -0.36 -12.42
C MET A 128 -7.57 -0.73 -13.56
N GLY A 129 -6.38 -0.13 -13.58
CA GLY A 129 -5.39 -0.33 -14.64
C GLY A 129 -5.65 0.44 -15.95
N LYS A 130 -6.75 1.21 -16.04
CA LYS A 130 -7.06 2.06 -17.21
C LYS A 130 -6.71 3.53 -17.00
N ILE A 131 -6.05 3.86 -15.89
CA ILE A 131 -5.72 5.24 -15.51
C ILE A 131 -4.60 5.76 -16.41
N THR A 132 -4.80 6.94 -17.00
CA THR A 132 -3.79 7.67 -17.74
C THR A 132 -2.76 8.28 -16.79
N PHE A 133 -1.52 8.48 -17.24
CA PHE A 133 -0.46 9.06 -16.43
C PHE A 133 -0.85 10.42 -15.81
N THR A 134 -1.57 11.25 -16.55
CA THR A 134 -2.09 12.53 -16.04
C THR A 134 -3.06 12.32 -14.87
N GLN A 135 -3.99 11.38 -15.00
CA GLN A 135 -4.94 11.03 -13.93
C GLN A 135 -4.22 10.47 -12.69
N LEU A 136 -3.10 9.73 -12.88
CA LEU A 136 -2.28 9.26 -11.77
C LEU A 136 -1.67 10.43 -11.00
N ILE A 137 -1.11 11.43 -11.68
CA ILE A 137 -0.56 12.64 -11.06
C ILE A 137 -1.66 13.40 -10.31
N ASP A 138 -2.83 13.56 -10.92
CA ASP A 138 -3.97 14.23 -10.28
C ASP A 138 -4.46 13.46 -9.04
N ALA A 139 -4.51 12.12 -9.10
CA ALA A 139 -4.87 11.29 -7.97
C ALA A 139 -3.86 11.44 -6.81
N VAL A 140 -2.56 11.42 -7.11
CA VAL A 140 -1.50 11.66 -6.10
C VAL A 140 -1.66 13.05 -5.48
N LYS A 141 -1.83 14.09 -6.31
CA LYS A 141 -2.06 15.47 -5.83
C LYS A 141 -3.31 15.54 -4.96
N GLN A 142 -4.40 14.88 -5.35
CA GLN A 142 -5.65 14.85 -4.59
C GLN A 142 -5.48 14.09 -3.26
N CYS A 143 -4.69 13.00 -3.22
CA CYS A 143 -4.36 12.31 -1.98
C CYS A 143 -3.64 13.25 -1.00
N TYR A 144 -2.64 13.99 -1.47
CA TYR A 144 -1.92 14.96 -0.62
C TYR A 144 -2.84 16.09 -0.14
N THR A 145 -3.62 16.69 -1.03
CA THR A 145 -4.57 17.75 -0.64
C THR A 145 -5.59 17.23 0.37
N SER A 146 -6.18 16.06 0.11
CA SER A 146 -7.14 15.44 1.02
C SER A 146 -6.52 15.09 2.38
N PHE A 147 -5.27 14.64 2.41
CA PHE A 147 -4.55 14.37 3.64
C PHE A 147 -4.35 15.65 4.49
N PHE A 148 -3.93 16.75 3.86
CA PHE A 148 -3.77 18.03 4.54
C PHE A 148 -5.11 18.71 4.83
N ASP A 149 -6.14 18.47 4.01
CA ASP A 149 -7.49 18.98 4.19
C ASP A 149 -8.38 18.12 5.10
N LEU A 150 -7.87 17.01 5.64
CA LEU A 150 -8.63 16.10 6.52
C LEU A 150 -9.26 16.80 7.72
N GLY A 151 -8.75 17.98 8.09
CA GLY A 151 -9.33 18.86 9.08
C GLY A 151 -10.17 20.01 8.51
N TYR A 152 -10.29 20.15 7.18
CA TYR A 152 -10.92 21.31 6.54
C TYR A 152 -12.13 20.97 5.69
N SER A 153 -12.13 19.83 5.03
CA SER A 153 -13.23 19.45 4.13
C SER A 153 -14.37 18.84 4.92
N ASP A 154 -15.59 19.08 4.46
CA ASP A 154 -16.79 18.40 4.92
C ASP A 154 -16.77 16.94 4.46
N VAL A 155 -15.81 16.16 4.96
CA VAL A 155 -15.68 14.75 4.68
C VAL A 155 -16.94 14.07 5.24
N MET A 156 -17.68 13.40 4.40
CA MET A 156 -18.97 12.73 4.71
C MET A 156 -20.14 13.67 5.04
N GLY A 157 -20.15 14.92 4.56
CA GLY A 157 -21.27 15.85 4.76
C GLY A 157 -21.43 16.36 6.20
N ILE A 158 -20.43 16.15 7.05
CA ILE A 158 -20.42 16.68 8.41
C ILE A 158 -19.79 18.07 8.40
N ASN A 159 -20.62 19.07 8.58
CA ASN A 159 -20.16 20.47 8.64
C ASN A 159 -19.52 20.72 10.01
N TYR A 160 -18.20 20.57 10.11
CA TYR A 160 -17.49 20.85 11.36
C TYR A 160 -17.48 22.33 11.68
N ASN A 161 -17.85 22.67 12.93
CA ASN A 161 -17.75 24.03 13.44
C ASN A 161 -16.31 24.55 13.24
N ARG A 162 -16.18 25.86 12.90
CA ARG A 162 -14.89 26.56 12.66
C ARG A 162 -13.89 26.34 13.80
N THR A 163 -14.35 26.19 15.04
CA THR A 163 -13.51 25.90 16.20
C THR A 163 -12.90 24.51 16.17
N ILE A 164 -13.68 23.48 15.76
CA ILE A 164 -13.20 22.10 15.64
C ILE A 164 -12.16 22.00 14.53
N LYS A 165 -12.38 22.66 13.38
CA LYS A 165 -11.42 22.74 12.28
C LYS A 165 -10.08 23.36 12.74
N ARG A 166 -10.10 24.39 13.59
CA ARG A 166 -8.89 25.00 14.18
C ARG A 166 -8.17 24.07 15.15
N LEU A 167 -8.91 23.38 16.01
CA LEU A 167 -8.34 22.40 16.96
C LEU A 167 -7.64 21.24 16.24
N ILE A 168 -8.26 20.69 15.20
CA ILE A 168 -7.65 19.63 14.38
C ILE A 168 -6.37 20.13 13.73
N LYS A 169 -6.35 21.36 13.22
CA LYS A 169 -5.14 21.95 12.62
C LYS A 169 -4.01 22.12 13.64
N VAL A 170 -4.32 22.56 14.85
CA VAL A 170 -3.33 22.70 15.93
C VAL A 170 -2.80 21.31 16.33
N MET A 171 -3.67 20.31 16.45
CA MET A 171 -3.25 18.92 16.70
C MET A 171 -2.32 18.42 15.61
N TRP A 172 -2.64 18.63 14.33
CA TRP A 172 -1.75 18.25 13.22
C TRP A 172 -0.37 18.91 13.29
N LEU A 173 -0.32 20.21 13.64
CA LEU A 173 0.94 20.94 13.81
C LEU A 173 1.76 20.46 15.01
N LEU A 174 1.13 19.87 16.03
CA LEU A 174 1.82 19.32 17.20
C LEU A 174 2.35 17.90 16.97
N PHE A 175 1.80 17.15 15.99
CA PHE A 175 2.21 15.78 15.69
C PHE A 175 3.02 15.64 14.38
N ALA A 176 3.18 16.71 13.60
CA ALA A 176 4.04 16.79 12.42
C ALA A 176 5.47 17.21 12.78
#